data_8ca2abcf349be68f2453e2b28bb96db1
#
_entry.id   8ca2abcf349be68f2453e2b28bb96db1
#
_cell.length_a   1.000
_cell.length_b   1.000
_cell.length_c   1.000
_cell.angle_alpha   90.00
_cell.angle_beta   90.00
_cell.angle_gamma   90.00
#
_symmetry.space_group_name_H-M   'P 1'
#
loop_
_entity.id
_entity.type
_entity.pdbx_description
1 polymer ?
#
loop_
_entity_poly.entity_id
_entity_poly.type
_entity_poly.pdbx_seq_one_letter_code
_entity_poly.pdbx_strand_id
1 'polypeptide(L)'
;IPARYASTRFPAKPLAMLGGKPIIERVYTQVRRAVEDVVVATDDERIYDAVCSFGGRAVMTSTEHQSGTDRCYEAMTKVGGDYDVIINVQGDEPFIQPEQIASLVACFDDPATDIATLVKPFSESDGIEALENPNSPKVVITRDMKAIYFSRSVIPYMRGVERQEWLTKHTYYKHIGMYAFRSRTLGEIT
;
A
#
# COMPACT_ATOMS: atom_id res chain seq x y z
N ILE A 1 9.60 0.90 -1.43
CA ILE A 1 8.68 1.33 -2.49
C ILE A 1 8.93 0.41 -3.68
N PRO A 2 8.15 -0.68 -3.89
CA PRO A 2 8.28 -1.50 -5.08
C PRO A 2 7.77 -0.72 -6.31
N ALA A 3 8.56 -0.71 -7.37
CA ALA A 3 8.24 -0.03 -8.62
C ALA A 3 8.72 -0.87 -9.81
N ARG A 4 7.82 -1.13 -10.77
CA ARG A 4 8.15 -1.85 -11.99
C ARG A 4 7.74 -1.05 -13.23
N TYR A 5 8.51 -1.22 -14.28
CA TYR A 5 8.22 -0.56 -15.55
C TYR A 5 7.06 -1.24 -16.31
N ALA A 6 7.10 -2.57 -16.34
CA ALA A 6 6.10 -3.38 -17.01
C ALA A 6 4.78 -3.39 -16.23
N SER A 7 3.79 -2.69 -16.74
CA SER A 7 2.40 -2.71 -16.26
C SER A 7 1.48 -2.85 -17.47
N THR A 8 0.54 -3.80 -17.40
CA THR A 8 -0.42 -4.04 -18.51
C THR A 8 -1.38 -2.89 -18.72
N ARG A 9 -1.74 -2.15 -17.66
CA ARG A 9 -2.69 -1.04 -17.70
C ARG A 9 -2.05 0.30 -18.06
N PHE A 10 -0.86 0.58 -17.56
CA PHE A 10 -0.13 1.82 -17.81
C PHE A 10 1.37 1.57 -17.67
N PRO A 11 2.08 1.20 -18.78
CA PRO A 11 3.53 1.02 -18.77
C PRO A 11 4.27 2.28 -18.32
N ALA A 12 5.39 2.11 -17.65
CA ALA A 12 6.22 3.21 -17.14
C ALA A 12 5.52 4.19 -16.19
N LYS A 13 4.41 3.81 -15.55
CA LYS A 13 3.66 4.69 -14.65
C LYS A 13 4.54 5.39 -13.60
N PRO A 14 5.52 4.73 -12.95
CA PRO A 14 6.40 5.39 -11.99
C PRO A 14 7.20 6.57 -12.58
N LEU A 15 7.50 6.53 -13.87
CA LEU A 15 8.24 7.59 -14.58
C LEU A 15 7.35 8.65 -15.22
N ALA A 16 6.02 8.44 -15.23
CA ALA A 16 5.10 9.43 -15.77
C ALA A 16 5.17 10.74 -14.98
N MET A 17 5.14 11.86 -15.69
CA MET A 17 5.29 13.19 -15.10
C MET A 17 3.99 13.67 -14.47
N LEU A 18 4.07 14.11 -13.23
CA LEU A 18 2.98 14.71 -12.48
C LEU A 18 3.46 16.04 -11.89
N GLY A 19 2.99 17.15 -12.44
CA GLY A 19 3.38 18.49 -11.99
C GLY A 19 4.89 18.72 -12.05
N GLY A 20 5.53 18.33 -13.16
CA GLY A 20 6.96 18.55 -13.43
C GLY A 20 7.93 17.57 -12.77
N LYS A 21 7.43 16.54 -12.07
CA LYS A 21 8.25 15.50 -11.41
C LYS A 21 7.72 14.11 -11.73
N PRO A 22 8.57 13.09 -11.84
CA PRO A 22 8.11 11.71 -11.96
C PRO A 22 7.22 11.29 -10.78
N ILE A 23 6.25 10.42 -11.03
CA ILE A 23 5.37 9.89 -9.96
C ILE A 23 6.22 9.27 -8.84
N ILE A 24 7.24 8.49 -9.17
CA ILE A 24 8.11 7.84 -8.18
C ILE A 24 8.84 8.85 -7.27
N GLU A 25 9.25 10.02 -7.80
CA GLU A 25 9.85 11.09 -7.00
C GLU A 25 8.83 11.67 -6.01
N ARG A 26 7.57 11.83 -6.45
CA ARG A 26 6.46 12.29 -5.59
C ARG A 26 6.22 11.32 -4.44
N VAL A 27 6.09 10.03 -4.76
CA VAL A 27 5.91 8.97 -3.75
C VAL A 27 7.09 8.95 -2.78
N TYR A 28 8.31 8.90 -3.30
CA TYR A 28 9.54 8.89 -2.49
C TYR A 28 9.60 10.07 -1.52
N THR A 29 9.32 11.26 -2.03
CA THR A 29 9.35 12.50 -1.23
C THR A 29 8.30 12.47 -0.11
N GLN A 30 7.09 11.99 -0.39
CA GLN A 30 6.04 11.88 0.62
C GLN A 30 6.40 10.84 1.70
N VAL A 31 6.92 9.69 1.31
CA VAL A 31 7.34 8.64 2.25
C VAL A 31 8.49 9.13 3.15
N ARG A 32 9.47 9.85 2.57
CA ARG A 32 10.59 10.46 3.31
C ARG A 32 10.17 11.45 4.40
N ARG A 33 8.97 12.00 4.34
CA ARG A 33 8.43 12.87 5.39
C ARG A 33 7.96 12.12 6.62
N ALA A 34 7.70 10.82 6.48
CA ALA A 34 7.23 9.96 7.57
C ALA A 34 8.32 9.07 8.14
N VAL A 35 9.27 8.60 7.32
CA VAL A 35 10.35 7.67 7.71
C VAL A 35 11.68 8.07 7.06
N GLU A 36 12.78 7.77 7.75
CA GLU A 36 14.11 8.14 7.27
C GLU A 36 14.64 7.15 6.23
N ASP A 37 14.45 5.84 6.44
CA ASP A 37 14.93 4.81 5.55
C ASP A 37 13.92 4.50 4.46
N VAL A 38 14.16 5.03 3.27
CA VAL A 38 13.32 4.80 2.09
C VAL A 38 14.18 4.28 0.95
N VAL A 39 13.72 3.19 0.33
CA VAL A 39 14.37 2.58 -0.83
C VAL A 39 13.34 2.26 -1.89
N VAL A 40 13.64 2.57 -3.14
CA VAL A 40 12.87 2.10 -4.28
C VAL A 40 13.44 0.76 -4.74
N ALA A 41 12.60 -0.26 -4.79
CA ALA A 41 12.94 -1.59 -5.27
C ALA A 41 12.41 -1.77 -6.69
N THR A 42 13.28 -1.96 -7.66
CA THR A 42 12.90 -2.03 -9.08
C THR A 42 13.69 -3.09 -9.84
N ASP A 43 13.12 -3.59 -10.92
CA ASP A 43 13.75 -4.49 -11.90
C ASP A 43 14.14 -3.77 -13.20
N ASP A 44 14.05 -2.43 -13.23
CA ASP A 44 14.24 -1.64 -14.44
C ASP A 44 15.24 -0.51 -14.22
N GLU A 45 16.32 -0.47 -15.01
CA GLU A 45 17.40 0.51 -14.90
C GLU A 45 16.91 1.96 -15.07
N ARG A 46 15.88 2.18 -15.91
CA ARG A 46 15.31 3.53 -16.11
C ARG A 46 14.68 4.08 -14.84
N ILE A 47 14.04 3.23 -14.05
CA ILE A 47 13.48 3.63 -12.76
C ILE A 47 14.61 3.83 -11.75
N TYR A 48 15.60 2.93 -11.74
CA TYR A 48 16.78 3.05 -10.88
C TYR A 48 17.50 4.38 -11.11
N ASP A 49 17.83 4.70 -12.36
CA ASP A 49 18.52 5.93 -12.74
C ASP A 49 17.69 7.17 -12.40
N ALA A 50 16.39 7.14 -12.66
CA ALA A 50 15.49 8.24 -12.29
C ALA A 50 15.50 8.49 -10.78
N VAL A 51 15.47 7.43 -9.96
CA VAL A 51 15.55 7.56 -8.49
C VAL A 51 16.87 8.15 -8.05
N CYS A 52 17.98 7.67 -8.60
CA CYS A 52 19.32 8.20 -8.31
C CYS A 52 19.45 9.67 -8.73
N SER A 53 18.84 10.08 -9.85
CA SER A 53 18.94 11.44 -10.38
C SER A 53 18.35 12.52 -9.46
N PHE A 54 17.34 12.19 -8.65
CA PHE A 54 16.81 13.11 -7.64
C PHE A 54 17.38 12.87 -6.23
N GLY A 55 18.44 12.06 -6.10
CA GLY A 55 19.10 11.77 -4.82
C GLY A 55 18.38 10.73 -3.95
N GLY A 56 17.46 9.96 -4.52
CA GLY A 56 16.81 8.84 -3.85
C GLY A 56 17.72 7.60 -3.78
N ARG A 57 17.37 6.65 -2.89
CA ARG A 57 18.03 5.34 -2.80
C ARG A 57 17.21 4.33 -3.61
N ALA A 58 17.89 3.58 -4.45
CA ALA A 58 17.28 2.49 -5.22
C ALA A 58 18.08 1.19 -5.07
N VAL A 59 17.41 0.05 -5.25
CA VAL A 59 18.03 -1.27 -5.32
C VAL A 59 17.43 -2.06 -6.47
N MET A 60 18.29 -2.71 -7.24
CA MET A 60 17.86 -3.62 -8.30
C MET A 60 17.40 -4.96 -7.70
N THR A 61 16.24 -5.43 -8.14
CA THR A 61 15.60 -6.66 -7.69
C THR A 61 15.25 -7.54 -8.88
N SER A 62 14.97 -8.82 -8.63
CA SER A 62 14.63 -9.78 -9.66
C SER A 62 13.39 -9.37 -10.48
N THR A 63 13.40 -9.69 -11.77
CA THR A 63 12.25 -9.60 -12.68
C THR A 63 11.20 -10.67 -12.39
N GLU A 64 11.57 -11.75 -11.69
CA GLU A 64 10.71 -12.92 -11.45
C GLU A 64 9.64 -12.71 -10.37
N HIS A 65 9.74 -11.60 -9.61
CA HIS A 65 8.78 -11.32 -8.53
C HIS A 65 7.35 -11.14 -9.05
N GLN A 66 6.43 -11.92 -8.46
CA GLN A 66 5.02 -11.88 -8.80
C GLN A 66 4.27 -10.78 -8.04
N SER A 67 4.79 -10.35 -6.88
CA SER A 67 4.15 -9.34 -6.03
C SER A 67 5.12 -8.23 -5.61
N GLY A 68 4.55 -7.09 -5.18
CA GLY A 68 5.33 -6.03 -4.54
C GLY A 68 5.90 -6.46 -3.19
N THR A 69 5.27 -7.42 -2.52
CA THR A 69 5.72 -7.95 -1.22
C THR A 69 7.02 -8.74 -1.36
N ASP A 70 7.10 -9.66 -2.34
CA ASP A 70 8.32 -10.42 -2.63
C ASP A 70 9.49 -9.48 -2.97
N ARG A 71 9.19 -8.43 -3.75
CA ARG A 71 10.18 -7.41 -4.11
C ARG A 71 10.67 -6.62 -2.91
N CYS A 72 9.79 -6.31 -1.95
CA CYS A 72 10.17 -5.64 -0.71
C CYS A 72 11.08 -6.51 0.15
N TYR A 73 10.83 -7.82 0.21
CA TYR A 73 11.68 -8.76 0.94
C TYR A 73 13.10 -8.83 0.35
N GLU A 74 13.21 -9.02 -0.97
CA GLU A 74 14.52 -9.00 -1.63
C GLU A 74 15.26 -7.67 -1.41
N ALA A 75 14.54 -6.55 -1.52
CA ALA A 75 15.11 -5.23 -1.31
C ALA A 75 15.64 -5.07 0.12
N MET A 76 14.87 -5.48 1.13
CA MET A 76 15.29 -5.48 2.54
C MET A 76 16.60 -6.28 2.72
N THR A 77 16.64 -7.50 2.17
CA THR A 77 17.80 -8.40 2.26
C THR A 77 19.04 -7.79 1.61
N LYS A 78 18.89 -7.17 0.42
CA LYS A 78 19.99 -6.56 -0.33
C LYS A 78 20.51 -5.28 0.32
N VAL A 79 19.62 -4.47 0.87
CA VAL A 79 20.00 -3.22 1.56
C VAL A 79 20.73 -3.52 2.86
N GLY A 80 20.38 -4.62 3.51
CA GLY A 80 20.90 -4.96 4.83
C GLY A 80 20.41 -4.02 5.92
N GLY A 81 20.76 -4.30 7.14
CA GLY A 81 20.34 -3.53 8.33
C GLY A 81 19.38 -4.33 9.20
N ASP A 82 19.16 -3.84 10.39
CA ASP A 82 18.27 -4.42 11.39
C ASP A 82 16.97 -3.61 11.41
N TYR A 83 16.00 -4.05 10.64
CA TYR A 83 14.70 -3.40 10.55
C TYR A 83 13.62 -4.26 11.23
N ASP A 84 12.92 -3.69 12.19
CA ASP A 84 11.77 -4.34 12.86
C ASP A 84 10.56 -4.44 11.94
N VAL A 85 10.30 -3.38 11.18
CA VAL A 85 9.10 -3.20 10.36
C VAL A 85 9.45 -2.78 8.93
N ILE A 86 8.88 -3.44 7.96
CA ILE A 86 8.97 -3.09 6.54
C ILE A 86 7.62 -2.59 6.04
N ILE A 87 7.60 -1.39 5.47
CA ILE A 87 6.38 -0.78 4.91
C ILE A 87 6.43 -0.89 3.39
N ASN A 88 5.45 -1.56 2.81
CA ASN A 88 5.26 -1.67 1.37
C ASN A 88 4.33 -0.54 0.88
N VAL A 89 4.93 0.52 0.34
CA VAL A 89 4.23 1.67 -0.26
C VAL A 89 4.28 1.53 -1.77
N GLN A 90 3.12 1.53 -2.41
CA GLN A 90 3.05 1.39 -3.87
C GLN A 90 3.69 2.58 -4.60
N GLY A 91 4.57 2.29 -5.57
CA GLY A 91 5.33 3.29 -6.33
C GLY A 91 4.50 4.16 -7.29
N ASP A 92 3.18 3.98 -7.29
CA ASP A 92 2.24 4.67 -8.15
C ASP A 92 1.13 5.43 -7.39
N GLU A 93 1.33 5.67 -6.09
CA GLU A 93 0.41 6.42 -5.21
C GLU A 93 1.00 7.78 -4.77
N PRO A 94 1.04 8.79 -5.65
CA PRO A 94 1.72 10.06 -5.39
C PRO A 94 1.03 10.94 -4.32
N PHE A 95 -0.19 10.61 -3.93
CA PHE A 95 -0.99 11.38 -2.96
C PHE A 95 -1.01 10.76 -1.56
N ILE A 96 -0.14 9.79 -1.31
CA ILE A 96 0.01 9.22 0.03
C ILE A 96 0.34 10.31 1.05
N GLN A 97 -0.29 10.22 2.22
CA GLN A 97 -0.05 11.17 3.31
C GLN A 97 0.90 10.55 4.34
N PRO A 98 1.84 11.33 4.89
CA PRO A 98 2.77 10.86 5.93
C PRO A 98 2.05 10.27 7.14
N GLU A 99 0.88 10.79 7.50
CA GLU A 99 0.05 10.34 8.62
C GLU A 99 -0.48 8.91 8.42
N GLN A 100 -0.70 8.50 7.17
CA GLN A 100 -1.09 7.12 6.84
C GLN A 100 0.04 6.14 7.17
N ILE A 101 1.28 6.52 6.86
CA ILE A 101 2.47 5.73 7.17
C ILE A 101 2.67 5.67 8.69
N ALA A 102 2.57 6.81 9.37
CA ALA A 102 2.69 6.88 10.83
C ALA A 102 1.63 6.00 11.53
N SER A 103 0.40 5.97 11.01
CA SER A 103 -0.67 5.10 11.54
C SER A 103 -0.35 3.62 11.40
N LEU A 104 0.31 3.21 10.28
CA LEU A 104 0.76 1.82 10.11
C LEU A 104 1.88 1.47 11.09
N VAL A 105 2.86 2.35 11.24
CA VAL A 105 3.98 2.14 12.18
C VAL A 105 3.46 1.97 13.61
N ALA A 106 2.53 2.81 14.05
CA ALA A 106 1.94 2.77 15.38
C ALA A 106 1.24 1.43 15.71
N CYS A 107 0.78 0.67 14.72
CA CYS A 107 0.21 -0.65 14.95
C CYS A 107 1.24 -1.64 15.55
N PHE A 108 2.53 -1.41 15.34
CA PHE A 108 3.61 -2.29 15.80
C PHE A 108 4.12 -1.97 17.20
N ASP A 109 3.54 -0.98 17.87
CA ASP A 109 3.68 -0.78 19.33
C ASP A 109 3.11 -1.98 20.10
N ASP A 110 2.11 -2.66 19.52
CA ASP A 110 1.66 -3.98 19.97
C ASP A 110 2.60 -5.06 19.41
N PRO A 111 3.35 -5.78 20.27
CA PRO A 111 4.26 -6.84 19.85
C PRO A 111 3.56 -8.03 19.19
N ALA A 112 2.25 -8.18 19.35
CA ALA A 112 1.44 -9.20 18.70
C ALA A 112 1.04 -8.84 17.25
N THR A 113 1.34 -7.63 16.81
CA THR A 113 1.06 -7.21 15.42
C THR A 113 2.15 -7.74 14.49
N ASP A 114 1.79 -8.62 13.58
CA ASP A 114 2.66 -9.15 12.54
C ASP A 114 2.49 -8.42 11.20
N ILE A 115 1.24 -8.05 10.86
CA ILE A 115 0.89 -7.37 9.61
C ILE A 115 -0.12 -6.27 9.91
N ALA A 116 0.10 -5.09 9.34
CA ALA A 116 -0.85 -3.99 9.38
C ALA A 116 -1.20 -3.52 7.97
N THR A 117 -2.43 -3.04 7.80
CA THR A 117 -2.89 -2.39 6.57
C THR A 117 -3.88 -1.28 6.90
N LEU A 118 -4.23 -0.47 5.90
CA LEU A 118 -5.13 0.65 6.09
C LEU A 118 -6.54 0.36 5.60
N VAL A 119 -7.50 0.93 6.29
CA VAL A 119 -8.90 0.97 5.87
C VAL A 119 -9.43 2.40 5.89
N LYS A 120 -10.37 2.70 5.03
CA LYS A 120 -11.12 3.96 5.02
C LYS A 120 -12.61 3.63 5.09
N PRO A 121 -13.38 4.23 6.02
CA PRO A 121 -14.83 4.09 5.99
C PRO A 121 -15.40 4.69 4.70
N PHE A 122 -16.38 4.02 4.11
CA PHE A 122 -17.22 4.65 3.09
C PHE A 122 -18.13 5.67 3.77
N SER A 123 -18.28 6.81 3.13
CA SER A 123 -19.24 7.86 3.53
C SER A 123 -20.52 7.76 2.71
N GLU A 124 -21.61 8.35 3.18
CA GLU A 124 -22.84 8.46 2.40
C GLU A 124 -22.61 9.19 1.06
N SER A 125 -21.71 10.19 1.04
CA SER A 125 -21.36 10.93 -0.16
C SER A 125 -20.60 10.13 -1.21
N ASP A 126 -19.98 9.00 -0.85
CA ASP A 126 -19.37 8.09 -1.83
C ASP A 126 -20.42 7.38 -2.68
N GLY A 127 -21.62 7.17 -2.13
CA GLY A 127 -22.74 6.51 -2.77
C GLY A 127 -22.62 4.99 -2.86
N ILE A 128 -23.75 4.35 -3.14
CA ILE A 128 -23.85 2.88 -3.20
C ILE A 128 -23.00 2.29 -4.34
N GLU A 129 -22.85 3.00 -5.44
CA GLU A 129 -22.06 2.57 -6.60
C GLU A 129 -20.58 2.44 -6.26
N ALA A 130 -20.05 3.34 -5.44
CA ALA A 130 -18.67 3.24 -4.95
C ALA A 130 -18.49 2.03 -4.02
N LEU A 131 -19.48 1.75 -3.17
CA LEU A 131 -19.47 0.56 -2.32
C LEU A 131 -19.54 -0.73 -3.15
N GLU A 132 -20.34 -0.77 -4.19
CA GLU A 132 -20.50 -1.95 -5.06
C GLU A 132 -19.34 -2.16 -6.04
N ASN A 133 -18.48 -1.15 -6.23
CA ASN A 133 -17.34 -1.25 -7.15
C ASN A 133 -16.36 -2.37 -6.73
N PRO A 134 -16.14 -3.41 -7.56
CA PRO A 134 -15.25 -4.52 -7.23
C PRO A 134 -13.77 -4.10 -7.16
N ASN A 135 -13.40 -2.95 -7.74
CA ASN A 135 -12.04 -2.39 -7.64
C ASN A 135 -11.78 -1.68 -6.30
N SER A 136 -12.81 -1.53 -5.46
CA SER A 136 -12.71 -1.07 -4.08
C SER A 136 -12.96 -2.25 -3.13
N PRO A 137 -11.95 -3.03 -2.75
CA PRO A 137 -12.15 -4.17 -1.84
C PRO A 137 -12.71 -3.71 -0.50
N LYS A 138 -13.66 -4.45 0.04
CA LYS A 138 -14.26 -4.24 1.36
C LYS A 138 -13.54 -5.08 2.39
N VAL A 139 -13.48 -4.58 3.62
CA VAL A 139 -12.87 -5.29 4.74
C VAL A 139 -13.87 -5.36 5.89
N VAL A 140 -14.06 -6.56 6.42
CA VAL A 140 -14.76 -6.74 7.71
C VAL A 140 -13.71 -6.74 8.80
N ILE A 141 -13.92 -5.91 9.82
CA ILE A 141 -13.02 -5.74 10.95
C ILE A 141 -13.72 -6.02 12.26
N THR A 142 -12.95 -6.41 13.28
CA THR A 142 -13.41 -6.51 14.66
C THR A 142 -13.50 -5.11 15.29
N ARG A 143 -14.02 -5.03 16.55
CA ARG A 143 -14.05 -3.77 17.29
C ARG A 143 -12.66 -3.24 17.65
N ASP A 144 -11.68 -4.12 17.77
CA ASP A 144 -10.26 -3.84 18.03
C ASP A 144 -9.45 -3.71 16.72
N MET A 145 -10.13 -3.38 15.63
CA MET A 145 -9.53 -3.08 14.33
C MET A 145 -8.75 -4.24 13.68
N LYS A 146 -9.00 -5.48 14.06
CA LYS A 146 -8.40 -6.65 13.39
C LYS A 146 -9.22 -7.03 12.15
N ALA A 147 -8.54 -7.19 11.02
CA ALA A 147 -9.17 -7.63 9.78
C ALA A 147 -9.60 -9.10 9.88
N ILE A 148 -10.87 -9.38 9.56
CA ILE A 148 -11.43 -10.73 9.55
C ILE A 148 -11.49 -11.27 8.13
N TYR A 149 -11.92 -10.42 7.17
CA TYR A 149 -12.15 -10.87 5.80
C TYR A 149 -12.08 -9.71 4.80
N PHE A 150 -11.48 -9.98 3.64
CA PHE A 150 -11.41 -9.06 2.51
C PHE A 150 -12.28 -9.60 1.37
N SER A 151 -13.09 -8.73 0.75
CA SER A 151 -13.97 -9.11 -0.33
C SER A 151 -14.08 -8.04 -1.41
N ARG A 152 -14.16 -8.45 -2.67
CA ARG A 152 -14.54 -7.55 -3.75
C ARG A 152 -16.05 -7.33 -3.82
N SER A 153 -16.85 -8.28 -3.34
CA SER A 153 -18.29 -8.12 -3.14
C SER A 153 -18.57 -7.29 -1.89
N VAL A 154 -19.76 -6.71 -1.82
CA VAL A 154 -20.20 -5.99 -0.62
C VAL A 154 -20.43 -6.97 0.52
N ILE A 155 -19.78 -6.75 1.63
CA ILE A 155 -19.93 -7.49 2.89
C ILE A 155 -19.90 -6.52 4.08
N PRO A 156 -20.75 -6.75 5.11
CA PRO A 156 -21.86 -7.70 5.17
C PRO A 156 -23.02 -7.31 4.26
N TYR A 157 -23.86 -8.31 3.89
CA TYR A 157 -25.14 -8.06 3.24
C TYR A 157 -26.18 -7.66 4.29
N MET A 158 -26.96 -6.62 4.05
CA MET A 158 -28.00 -6.16 4.95
C MET A 158 -29.39 -6.62 4.47
N ARG A 159 -29.85 -7.76 4.99
CA ARG A 159 -31.17 -8.28 4.66
C ARG A 159 -32.27 -7.37 5.19
N GLY A 160 -33.27 -7.05 4.35
CA GLY A 160 -34.43 -6.25 4.74
C GLY A 160 -34.16 -4.73 4.84
N VAL A 161 -33.02 -4.29 4.36
CA VAL A 161 -32.65 -2.87 4.24
C VAL A 161 -32.46 -2.54 2.76
N GLU A 162 -33.07 -1.45 2.31
CA GLU A 162 -32.89 -0.97 0.94
C GLU A 162 -31.42 -0.60 0.70
N ARG A 163 -30.91 -0.93 -0.49
CA ARG A 163 -29.48 -0.74 -0.82
C ARG A 163 -28.99 0.70 -0.61
N GLN A 164 -29.82 1.67 -0.96
CA GLN A 164 -29.53 3.09 -0.82
C GLN A 164 -29.33 3.52 0.65
N GLU A 165 -29.87 2.76 1.60
CA GLU A 165 -29.73 3.02 3.02
C GLU A 165 -28.54 2.29 3.68
N TRP A 166 -27.81 1.43 2.95
CA TRP A 166 -26.75 0.62 3.54
C TRP A 166 -25.65 1.46 4.20
N LEU A 167 -25.23 2.55 3.52
CA LEU A 167 -24.18 3.43 4.06
C LEU A 167 -24.63 4.27 5.26
N THR A 168 -25.95 4.48 5.45
CA THR A 168 -26.49 5.17 6.63
C THR A 168 -26.67 4.22 7.82
N LYS A 169 -26.88 2.93 7.55
CA LYS A 169 -27.20 1.91 8.56
C LYS A 169 -25.99 1.14 9.05
N HIS A 170 -24.91 1.09 8.25
CA HIS A 170 -23.70 0.31 8.57
C HIS A 170 -22.44 1.00 8.06
N THR A 171 -21.38 0.96 8.86
CA THR A 171 -20.06 1.46 8.44
C THR A 171 -19.34 0.37 7.65
N TYR A 172 -19.25 0.54 6.35
CA TYR A 172 -18.42 -0.29 5.48
C TYR A 172 -17.02 0.29 5.39
N TYR A 173 -16.01 -0.58 5.28
CA TYR A 173 -14.63 -0.16 5.16
C TYR A 173 -14.05 -0.57 3.80
N LYS A 174 -13.42 0.38 3.13
CA LYS A 174 -12.60 0.18 1.94
C LYS A 174 -11.18 -0.13 2.36
N HIS A 175 -10.60 -1.18 1.80
CA HIS A 175 -9.18 -1.49 1.94
C HIS A 175 -8.32 -0.50 1.13
N ILE A 176 -7.25 -0.02 1.76
CA ILE A 176 -6.20 0.77 1.13
C ILE A 176 -4.95 -0.12 1.04
N GLY A 177 -4.47 -0.35 -0.18
CA GLY A 177 -3.44 -1.36 -0.52
C GLY A 177 -2.02 -1.02 -0.07
N MET A 178 -1.87 -0.45 1.12
CA MET A 178 -0.59 -0.23 1.78
C MET A 178 -0.46 -1.20 2.95
N TYR A 179 0.70 -1.83 3.09
CA TYR A 179 0.95 -2.82 4.12
C TYR A 179 2.22 -2.52 4.88
N ALA A 180 2.24 -2.90 6.14
CA ALA A 180 3.46 -3.00 6.93
C ALA A 180 3.55 -4.39 7.55
N PHE A 181 4.76 -4.89 7.70
CA PHE A 181 5.06 -6.25 8.14
C PHE A 181 6.17 -6.22 9.20
N ARG A 182 6.10 -7.08 10.22
CA ARG A 182 7.33 -7.45 10.93
C ARG A 182 8.30 -8.05 9.93
N SER A 183 9.59 -7.72 10.04
CA SER A 183 10.61 -8.21 9.10
C SER A 183 10.66 -9.74 9.04
N ARG A 184 10.52 -10.43 10.18
CA ARG A 184 10.45 -11.90 10.25
C ARG A 184 9.25 -12.43 9.48
N THR A 185 8.07 -11.84 9.69
CA THR A 185 6.81 -12.26 9.05
C THR A 185 6.87 -12.04 7.54
N LEU A 186 7.48 -10.93 7.09
CA LEU A 186 7.72 -10.70 5.68
C LEU A 186 8.54 -11.85 5.06
N GLY A 187 9.58 -12.33 5.75
CA GLY A 187 10.37 -13.47 5.29
C GLY A 187 9.65 -14.81 5.32
N GLU A 188 8.66 -14.98 6.20
CA GLU A 188 7.87 -16.22 6.29
C GLU A 188 6.80 -16.34 5.19
N ILE A 189 6.34 -15.23 4.61
CA ILE A 189 5.25 -15.20 3.61
C ILE A 189 5.73 -15.02 2.18
N THR A 190 7.04 -14.82 1.96
CA THR A 190 7.68 -14.69 0.64
C THR A 190 8.63 -15.84 0.37
#